data_12f8bb2435befaea8848e9b785b39d72
#
_entry.id   12f8bb2435befaea8848e9b785b39d72
#
_cell.length_a   1.000
_cell.length_b   1.000
_cell.length_c   1.000
_cell.angle_alpha   90.00
_cell.angle_beta   90.00
_cell.angle_gamma   90.00
#
_symmetry.space_group_name_H-M   'P 1'
#
loop_
_entity.id
_entity.type
_entity.pdbx_description
1 polymer ?
#
loop_
_entity_poly.entity_id
_entity_poly.type
_entity_poly.pdbx_seq_one_letter_code
_entity_poly.pdbx_strand_id
1 'polypeptide(L)'
;MHVGAPKTGTTYLQDRLGKNVKSLAAHDVHLPTRAPLMSSGMFHFRAALDLMEQDWGGTPGHAEGSWDAMVRRVRRASGASIISHEILAPAEPQYVARLKSDLSDSEIHIVYSARDLARQAPAGWQESVKQGRRWKYGRYLSRIRNARPWFARAFDLPNVLTTWGNGLAPEHIHVVTVPQPEALVAEPDLLWHRFCRAFGIDPAWAPEDSERTNASLGSAETQVLRALNERIGRSTRNNPGYDSLILGMLADESLGGSGSRPILLPPKFQGWARERGEAWVEWLEQSGVDVIGDVAELLPEPWPDGQKFKHPDRVSHKAQLAAALDALAAMTEEAASRPDPDASMLARLRRAREAYRR
;
A
#
# COMPACT_ATOMS: atom_id res chain seq x y z
N MET A 1 13.32 8.58 3.34
CA MET A 1 12.18 7.91 3.99
C MET A 1 10.93 8.12 3.16
N HIS A 2 10.36 7.07 2.56
CA HIS A 2 9.06 7.14 1.88
C HIS A 2 7.97 6.67 2.86
N VAL A 3 7.13 7.61 3.27
CA VAL A 3 6.17 7.42 4.37
C VAL A 3 4.72 7.22 3.90
N GLY A 4 4.46 7.15 2.62
CA GLY A 4 3.12 6.98 2.05
C GLY A 4 2.80 8.09 1.04
N ALA A 5 1.53 8.38 0.74
CA ALA A 5 0.32 7.83 1.35
C ALA A 5 0.00 6.41 0.84
N PRO A 6 -0.82 5.64 1.55
CA PRO A 6 -1.36 4.39 1.01
C PRO A 6 -2.24 4.67 -0.22
N LYS A 7 -2.26 3.71 -1.17
CA LYS A 7 -3.03 3.76 -2.43
C LYS A 7 -2.56 4.82 -3.44
N THR A 8 -1.27 5.11 -3.44
CA THR A 8 -0.58 6.05 -4.34
C THR A 8 0.52 5.37 -5.18
N GLY A 9 0.45 4.05 -5.37
CA GLY A 9 1.46 3.29 -6.11
C GLY A 9 2.60 2.74 -5.25
N THR A 10 2.45 2.74 -3.92
CA THR A 10 3.49 2.27 -2.97
C THR A 10 3.94 0.83 -3.24
N THR A 11 3.01 -0.06 -3.57
CA THR A 11 3.33 -1.46 -3.90
C THR A 11 4.17 -1.58 -5.17
N TYR A 12 3.82 -0.82 -6.21
CA TYR A 12 4.60 -0.73 -7.45
C TYR A 12 6.03 -0.25 -7.17
N LEU A 13 6.17 0.85 -6.44
CA LEU A 13 7.46 1.41 -6.06
C LEU A 13 8.32 0.40 -5.28
N GLN A 14 7.75 -0.21 -4.24
CA GLN A 14 8.45 -1.15 -3.37
C GLN A 14 8.89 -2.41 -4.11
N ASP A 15 8.06 -2.91 -5.03
CA ASP A 15 8.38 -4.07 -5.85
C ASP A 15 9.52 -3.74 -6.83
N ARG A 16 9.43 -2.62 -7.55
CA ARG A 16 10.47 -2.16 -8.48
C ARG A 16 11.81 -1.93 -7.77
N LEU A 17 11.82 -1.25 -6.62
CA LEU A 17 13.02 -1.10 -5.79
C LEU A 17 13.55 -2.46 -5.32
N GLY A 18 12.67 -3.36 -4.89
CA GLY A 18 13.03 -4.70 -4.41
C GLY A 18 13.70 -5.59 -5.46
N LYS A 19 13.27 -5.50 -6.71
CA LYS A 19 13.90 -6.22 -7.85
C LYS A 19 15.28 -5.68 -8.16
N ASN A 20 15.49 -4.39 -8.01
CA ASN A 20 16.71 -3.69 -8.39
C ASN A 20 17.72 -3.48 -7.23
N VAL A 21 17.59 -4.18 -6.12
CA VAL A 21 18.46 -4.00 -4.93
C VAL A 21 19.94 -4.09 -5.27
N LYS A 22 20.35 -5.03 -6.13
CA LYS A 22 21.76 -5.22 -6.51
C LYS A 22 22.26 -4.10 -7.42
N SER A 23 21.44 -3.71 -8.40
CA SER A 23 21.78 -2.66 -9.34
C SER A 23 21.88 -1.31 -8.64
N LEU A 24 20.91 -0.99 -7.78
CA LEU A 24 20.93 0.23 -6.97
C LEU A 24 22.15 0.27 -6.04
N ALA A 25 22.50 -0.84 -5.38
CA ALA A 25 23.66 -0.92 -4.51
C ALA A 25 25.00 -0.67 -5.24
N ALA A 26 25.09 -1.00 -6.53
CA ALA A 26 26.25 -0.67 -7.36
C ALA A 26 26.44 0.84 -7.58
N HIS A 27 25.42 1.64 -7.26
CA HIS A 27 25.42 3.11 -7.32
C HIS A 27 25.27 3.76 -5.93
N ASP A 28 25.67 3.05 -4.88
CA ASP A 28 25.58 3.49 -3.48
C ASP A 28 24.16 3.86 -3.03
N VAL A 29 23.12 3.24 -3.63
CA VAL A 29 21.73 3.36 -3.21
C VAL A 29 21.26 2.03 -2.62
N HIS A 30 20.95 2.02 -1.34
CA HIS A 30 20.65 0.81 -0.60
C HIS A 30 19.18 0.72 -0.20
N LEU A 31 18.56 -0.43 -0.49
CA LEU A 31 17.27 -0.82 0.07
C LEU A 31 17.55 -1.82 1.20
N PRO A 32 17.49 -1.43 2.49
CA PRO A 32 17.78 -2.35 3.59
C PRO A 32 16.93 -3.61 3.50
N THR A 33 17.54 -4.78 3.65
CA THR A 33 16.86 -6.08 3.53
C THR A 33 17.41 -7.09 4.52
N ARG A 34 16.65 -8.14 4.81
CA ARG A 34 17.09 -9.34 5.55
C ARG A 34 17.13 -10.58 4.65
N ALA A 35 17.31 -10.39 3.36
CA ALA A 35 17.46 -11.51 2.44
C ALA A 35 18.59 -12.47 2.88
N PRO A 36 18.47 -13.79 2.64
CA PRO A 36 17.35 -14.48 1.99
C PRO A 36 16.16 -14.77 2.92
N LEU A 37 16.24 -14.43 4.21
CA LEU A 37 15.25 -14.81 5.22
C LEU A 37 13.91 -14.05 5.09
N MET A 38 13.95 -12.84 4.53
CA MET A 38 12.78 -11.97 4.46
C MET A 38 12.92 -10.99 3.29
N SER A 39 11.84 -10.78 2.53
CA SER A 39 11.78 -9.75 1.48
C SER A 39 11.99 -8.35 2.05
N SER A 40 12.46 -7.41 1.22
CA SER A 40 12.62 -6.01 1.61
C SER A 40 11.30 -5.40 2.11
N GLY A 41 10.21 -5.59 1.37
CA GLY A 41 8.89 -5.08 1.75
C GLY A 41 8.42 -5.58 3.12
N MET A 42 8.56 -6.89 3.39
CA MET A 42 8.21 -7.46 4.71
C MET A 42 9.14 -6.95 5.82
N PHE A 43 10.42 -6.73 5.53
CA PHE A 43 11.34 -6.17 6.51
C PHE A 43 11.02 -4.72 6.84
N HIS A 44 10.72 -3.88 5.82
CA HIS A 44 10.30 -2.49 6.04
C HIS A 44 8.97 -2.41 6.78
N PHE A 45 8.01 -3.29 6.47
CA PHE A 45 6.75 -3.40 7.21
C PHE A 45 6.97 -3.68 8.68
N ARG A 46 7.77 -4.72 9.02
CA ARG A 46 8.06 -5.05 10.41
C ARG A 46 8.84 -3.96 11.13
N ALA A 47 9.82 -3.32 10.46
CA ALA A 47 10.55 -2.21 11.04
C ALA A 47 9.64 -1.01 11.34
N ALA A 48 8.67 -0.73 10.48
CA ALA A 48 7.67 0.32 10.71
C ALA A 48 6.71 -0.02 11.85
N LEU A 49 6.28 -1.28 11.98
CA LEU A 49 5.47 -1.74 13.12
C LEU A 49 6.23 -1.60 14.44
N ASP A 50 7.46 -2.08 14.50
CA ASP A 50 8.32 -2.04 15.68
C ASP A 50 8.63 -0.60 16.11
N LEU A 51 8.93 0.30 15.15
CA LEU A 51 9.10 1.73 15.41
C LEU A 51 7.87 2.34 16.06
N MET A 52 6.68 2.00 15.58
CA MET A 52 5.41 2.55 16.05
C MET A 52 4.76 1.76 17.20
N GLU A 53 5.46 0.74 17.74
CA GLU A 53 4.96 -0.13 18.80
C GLU A 53 3.60 -0.76 18.47
N GLN A 54 3.43 -1.15 17.20
CA GLN A 54 2.24 -1.82 16.69
C GLN A 54 2.50 -3.29 16.40
N ASP A 55 1.49 -4.11 16.67
CA ASP A 55 1.58 -5.56 16.51
C ASP A 55 0.35 -6.12 15.78
N TRP A 56 0.27 -5.86 14.46
CA TRP A 56 -0.77 -6.38 13.58
C TRP A 56 -0.18 -6.97 12.30
N GLY A 57 -0.91 -7.82 11.62
CA GLY A 57 -0.44 -8.52 10.42
C GLY A 57 0.50 -9.69 10.71
N GLY A 58 0.53 -10.22 11.96
CA GLY A 58 1.37 -11.35 12.35
C GLY A 58 1.05 -11.88 13.75
N THR A 59 1.87 -12.82 14.24
CA THR A 59 1.84 -13.26 15.64
C THR A 59 2.37 -12.16 16.55
N PRO A 60 1.86 -12.02 17.80
CA PRO A 60 2.39 -11.05 18.75
C PRO A 60 3.91 -11.08 18.87
N GLY A 61 4.56 -9.91 18.84
CA GLY A 61 6.01 -9.78 18.90
C GLY A 61 6.76 -10.09 17.60
N HIS A 62 6.07 -10.36 16.49
CA HIS A 62 6.72 -10.73 15.23
C HIS A 62 7.59 -9.62 14.62
N ALA A 63 7.35 -8.38 15.02
CA ALA A 63 8.08 -7.19 14.54
C ALA A 63 9.26 -6.79 15.44
N GLU A 64 9.31 -7.30 16.67
CA GLU A 64 10.27 -6.89 17.71
C GLU A 64 11.73 -6.94 17.23
N GLY A 65 12.49 -5.86 17.49
CA GLY A 65 13.88 -5.68 17.11
C GLY A 65 14.12 -5.43 15.62
N SER A 66 13.03 -5.30 14.82
CA SER A 66 13.16 -5.04 13.39
C SER A 66 13.60 -3.60 13.10
N TRP A 67 13.15 -2.62 13.91
CA TRP A 67 13.60 -1.24 13.79
C TRP A 67 15.09 -1.10 14.10
N ASP A 68 15.57 -1.66 15.19
CA ASP A 68 17.00 -1.65 15.54
C ASP A 68 17.83 -2.33 14.45
N ALA A 69 17.32 -3.41 13.86
CA ALA A 69 17.99 -4.07 12.75
C ALA A 69 18.00 -3.19 11.48
N MET A 70 16.98 -2.37 11.26
CA MET A 70 16.92 -1.38 10.18
C MET A 70 17.99 -0.30 10.39
N VAL A 71 18.03 0.32 11.57
CA VAL A 71 19.00 1.36 11.94
C VAL A 71 20.44 0.85 11.75
N ARG A 72 20.75 -0.36 12.23
CA ARG A 72 22.08 -0.95 12.03
C ARG A 72 22.46 -1.12 10.57
N ARG A 73 21.50 -1.37 9.66
CA ARG A 73 21.77 -1.50 8.22
C ARG A 73 21.99 -0.16 7.57
N VAL A 74 21.17 0.82 7.90
CA VAL A 74 21.35 2.21 7.42
C VAL A 74 22.73 2.73 7.83
N ARG A 75 23.11 2.60 9.08
CA ARG A 75 24.43 3.07 9.58
C ARG A 75 25.64 2.36 8.97
N ARG A 76 25.46 1.16 8.40
CA ARG A 76 26.53 0.40 7.73
C ARG A 76 26.60 0.65 6.22
N ALA A 77 25.56 1.21 5.65
CA ALA A 77 25.52 1.50 4.23
C ALA A 77 26.32 2.77 3.94
N SER A 78 27.03 2.77 2.82
CA SER A 78 27.53 4.01 2.20
C SER A 78 26.42 4.67 1.41
N GLY A 79 26.55 5.97 1.11
CA GLY A 79 25.59 6.68 0.24
C GLY A 79 24.16 6.74 0.79
N ALA A 80 23.18 6.52 -0.05
CA ALA A 80 21.76 6.68 0.28
C ALA A 80 21.09 5.39 0.71
N SER A 81 20.21 5.47 1.71
CA SER A 81 19.35 4.34 2.13
C SER A 81 17.88 4.68 1.98
N ILE A 82 17.12 3.87 1.25
CA ILE A 82 15.68 4.05 1.04
C ILE A 82 14.92 3.15 2.01
N ILE A 83 14.16 3.75 2.93
CA ILE A 83 13.17 3.05 3.76
C ILE A 83 11.78 3.45 3.26
N SER A 84 10.93 2.47 2.92
CA SER A 84 9.63 2.73 2.30
C SER A 84 8.55 1.84 2.91
N HIS A 85 7.60 2.44 3.61
CA HIS A 85 6.33 1.79 3.94
C HIS A 85 5.23 2.81 4.28
N GLU A 86 4.06 2.65 3.66
CA GLU A 86 2.92 3.58 3.79
C GLU A 86 2.23 3.57 5.16
N ILE A 87 2.46 2.55 5.98
CA ILE A 87 1.91 2.55 7.35
C ILE A 87 2.54 3.62 8.24
N LEU A 88 3.69 4.16 7.85
CA LEU A 88 4.37 5.26 8.53
C LEU A 88 3.62 6.60 8.42
N ALA A 89 2.75 6.77 7.38
CA ALA A 89 2.10 8.05 7.14
C ALA A 89 1.44 8.67 8.40
N PRO A 90 0.58 7.96 9.14
CA PRO A 90 -0.07 8.52 10.33
C PRO A 90 0.72 8.29 11.63
N ALA A 91 2.05 8.17 11.55
CA ALA A 91 2.89 8.02 12.74
C ALA A 91 2.71 9.20 13.69
N GLU A 92 2.69 8.92 14.98
CA GLU A 92 2.60 9.96 16.01
C GLU A 92 3.95 10.66 16.22
N PRO A 93 3.97 11.93 16.68
CA PRO A 93 5.19 12.72 16.80
C PRO A 93 6.33 12.04 17.58
N GLN A 94 6.00 11.25 18.62
CA GLN A 94 6.98 10.53 19.41
C GLN A 94 7.77 9.49 18.61
N TYR A 95 7.11 8.79 17.68
CA TYR A 95 7.77 7.79 16.84
C TYR A 95 8.64 8.43 15.76
N VAL A 96 8.19 9.58 15.22
CA VAL A 96 9.01 10.38 14.30
C VAL A 96 10.24 10.94 15.00
N ALA A 97 10.09 11.44 16.25
CA ALA A 97 11.21 11.91 17.05
C ALA A 97 12.21 10.77 17.38
N ARG A 98 11.73 9.58 17.74
CA ARG A 98 12.55 8.38 17.92
C ARG A 98 13.36 8.06 16.67
N LEU A 99 12.71 7.99 15.51
CA LEU A 99 13.36 7.74 14.23
C LEU A 99 14.49 8.74 13.96
N LYS A 100 14.22 10.04 14.12
CA LYS A 100 15.21 11.09 13.89
C LYS A 100 16.39 11.01 14.85
N SER A 101 16.12 10.67 16.11
CA SER A 101 17.16 10.42 17.10
C SER A 101 18.02 9.20 16.73
N ASP A 102 17.38 8.10 16.32
CA ASP A 102 18.06 6.86 15.97
C ASP A 102 18.89 6.97 14.68
N LEU A 103 18.56 7.94 13.79
CA LEU A 103 19.25 8.22 12.53
C LEU A 103 19.91 9.61 12.52
N SER A 104 20.28 10.13 13.70
CA SER A 104 20.87 11.47 13.85
C SER A 104 22.18 11.68 13.09
N ASP A 105 22.87 10.61 12.73
CA ASP A 105 24.11 10.64 11.94
C ASP A 105 23.83 10.69 10.42
N SER A 106 22.56 10.79 10.00
CA SER A 106 22.14 10.75 8.62
C SER A 106 21.35 12.02 8.25
N GLU A 107 21.52 12.50 7.04
CA GLU A 107 20.62 13.48 6.46
C GLU A 107 19.31 12.79 6.09
N ILE A 108 18.18 13.29 6.62
CA ILE A 108 16.88 12.65 6.47
C ILE A 108 16.03 13.43 5.48
N HIS A 109 15.65 12.76 4.39
CA HIS A 109 14.64 13.24 3.45
C HIS A 109 13.34 12.48 3.62
N ILE A 110 12.22 13.20 3.62
CA ILE A 110 10.87 12.64 3.68
C ILE A 110 10.25 12.69 2.30
N VAL A 111 9.76 11.56 1.83
CA VAL A 111 9.02 11.46 0.56
C VAL A 111 7.60 11.02 0.88
N TYR A 112 6.63 11.80 0.41
CA TYR A 112 5.21 11.50 0.54
C TYR A 112 4.54 11.56 -0.83
N SER A 113 3.93 10.47 -1.25
CA SER A 113 3.16 10.43 -2.49
C SER A 113 1.71 10.84 -2.23
N ALA A 114 1.20 11.78 -3.00
CA ALA A 114 -0.10 12.41 -2.84
C ALA A 114 -1.02 12.14 -4.03
N ARG A 115 -2.27 11.86 -3.77
CA ARG A 115 -3.30 11.58 -4.79
C ARG A 115 -4.59 12.27 -4.43
N ASP A 116 -5.37 12.72 -5.42
CA ASP A 116 -6.68 13.29 -5.17
C ASP A 116 -7.61 12.32 -4.41
N LEU A 117 -8.46 12.88 -3.56
CA LEU A 117 -9.34 12.10 -2.68
C LEU A 117 -10.48 11.40 -3.44
N ALA A 118 -10.83 11.84 -4.65
CA ALA A 118 -11.87 11.19 -5.43
C ALA A 118 -11.44 9.80 -5.92
N ARG A 119 -10.15 9.62 -6.18
CA ARG A 119 -9.54 8.31 -6.49
C ARG A 119 -9.06 7.57 -5.24
N GLN A 120 -8.53 8.28 -4.23
CA GLN A 120 -7.90 7.67 -3.08
C GLN A 120 -8.91 7.11 -2.06
N ALA A 121 -10.00 7.82 -1.78
CA ALA A 121 -10.99 7.37 -0.80
C ALA A 121 -11.73 6.07 -1.20
N PRO A 122 -12.17 5.88 -2.47
CA PRO A 122 -12.69 4.58 -2.91
C PRO A 122 -11.68 3.43 -2.76
N ALA A 123 -10.43 3.66 -3.16
CA ALA A 123 -9.35 2.68 -3.02
C ALA A 123 -9.07 2.32 -1.55
N GLY A 124 -9.13 3.30 -0.65
CA GLY A 124 -9.01 3.08 0.79
C GLY A 124 -10.18 2.25 1.37
N TRP A 125 -11.40 2.39 0.82
CA TRP A 125 -12.51 1.52 1.23
C TRP A 125 -12.29 0.08 0.81
N GLN A 126 -11.88 -0.16 -0.44
CA GLN A 126 -11.53 -1.50 -0.91
C GLN A 126 -10.47 -2.14 -0.03
N GLU A 127 -9.41 -1.40 0.29
CA GLU A 127 -8.36 -1.88 1.18
C GLU A 127 -8.88 -2.18 2.59
N SER A 128 -9.74 -1.33 3.14
CA SER A 128 -10.40 -1.60 4.42
C SER A 128 -11.20 -2.90 4.40
N VAL A 129 -11.88 -3.21 3.29
CA VAL A 129 -12.63 -4.47 3.13
C VAL A 129 -11.68 -5.66 3.03
N LYS A 130 -10.60 -5.56 2.24
CA LYS A 130 -9.54 -6.58 2.19
C LYS A 130 -8.99 -6.88 3.59
N GLN A 131 -8.76 -5.86 4.41
CA GLN A 131 -8.31 -5.98 5.81
C GLN A 131 -9.41 -6.41 6.80
N GLY A 132 -10.49 -7.02 6.32
CA GLY A 132 -11.54 -7.61 7.16
C GLY A 132 -12.59 -6.63 7.69
N ARG A 133 -12.60 -5.35 7.26
CA ARG A 133 -13.66 -4.41 7.66
C ARG A 133 -14.97 -4.71 6.94
N ARG A 134 -16.11 -4.40 7.65
CA ARG A 134 -17.47 -4.71 7.19
C ARG A 134 -18.30 -3.47 6.84
N TRP A 135 -17.66 -2.29 6.79
CA TRP A 135 -18.37 -1.05 6.59
C TRP A 135 -18.95 -0.95 5.18
N LYS A 136 -20.23 -0.58 5.09
CA LYS A 136 -20.83 -0.13 3.84
C LYS A 136 -20.12 1.13 3.35
N TYR A 137 -20.08 1.33 2.04
CA TYR A 137 -19.33 2.41 1.39
C TYR A 137 -19.69 3.79 1.93
N GLY A 138 -21.00 4.11 2.00
CA GLY A 138 -21.45 5.40 2.52
C GLY A 138 -21.03 5.66 3.98
N ARG A 139 -21.02 4.60 4.81
CA ARG A 139 -20.54 4.70 6.20
C ARG A 139 -19.03 4.96 6.24
N TYR A 140 -18.26 4.29 5.39
CA TYR A 140 -16.82 4.52 5.29
C TYR A 140 -16.52 5.96 4.89
N LEU A 141 -17.14 6.48 3.82
CA LEU A 141 -16.93 7.85 3.36
C LEU A 141 -17.30 8.91 4.43
N SER A 142 -18.39 8.70 5.15
CA SER A 142 -18.75 9.59 6.27
C SER A 142 -17.69 9.56 7.38
N ARG A 143 -17.07 8.42 7.64
CA ARG A 143 -16.00 8.31 8.63
C ARG A 143 -14.70 8.96 8.15
N ILE A 144 -14.35 8.80 6.86
CA ILE A 144 -13.17 9.47 6.25
C ILE A 144 -13.33 10.98 6.35
N ARG A 145 -14.48 11.52 5.94
CA ARG A 145 -14.75 12.96 6.03
C ARG A 145 -14.60 13.52 7.45
N ASN A 146 -14.92 12.72 8.46
CA ASN A 146 -14.80 13.09 9.86
C ASN A 146 -13.46 12.66 10.50
N ALA A 147 -12.43 12.39 9.72
CA ALA A 147 -11.05 12.04 10.12
C ALA A 147 -10.94 10.88 11.15
N ARG A 148 -11.91 9.95 11.17
CA ARG A 148 -11.98 8.89 12.20
C ARG A 148 -11.16 7.62 11.88
N PRO A 149 -11.09 7.10 10.62
CA PRO A 149 -10.31 5.90 10.32
C PRO A 149 -8.82 6.21 10.19
N TRP A 150 -8.00 5.16 10.33
CA TRP A 150 -6.57 5.21 10.07
C TRP A 150 -6.24 5.84 8.70
N PHE A 151 -6.96 5.45 7.64
CA PHE A 151 -6.78 6.01 6.30
C PHE A 151 -7.00 7.52 6.23
N ALA A 152 -7.93 8.07 7.01
CA ALA A 152 -8.17 9.51 7.02
C ALA A 152 -6.96 10.30 7.54
N ARG A 153 -6.26 9.75 8.54
CA ARG A 153 -5.01 10.33 9.06
C ARG A 153 -3.86 10.16 8.08
N ALA A 154 -3.77 8.98 7.44
CA ALA A 154 -2.74 8.69 6.46
C ALA A 154 -2.88 9.50 5.16
N PHE A 155 -4.10 9.96 4.83
CA PHE A 155 -4.38 10.81 3.67
C PHE A 155 -4.27 12.31 3.95
N ASP A 156 -4.18 12.70 5.20
CA ASP A 156 -4.13 14.11 5.61
C ASP A 156 -2.73 14.68 5.35
N LEU A 157 -2.49 15.07 4.10
CA LEU A 157 -1.19 15.54 3.60
C LEU A 157 -0.56 16.60 4.51
N PRO A 158 -1.24 17.72 4.88
CA PRO A 158 -0.61 18.73 5.72
C PRO A 158 -0.22 18.19 7.10
N ASN A 159 -1.07 17.39 7.73
CA ASN A 159 -0.78 16.84 9.04
C ASN A 159 0.37 15.84 9.02
N VAL A 160 0.41 14.95 8.00
CA VAL A 160 1.50 14.00 7.82
C VAL A 160 2.83 14.74 7.62
N LEU A 161 2.86 15.71 6.70
CA LEU A 161 4.10 16.43 6.37
C LEU A 161 4.53 17.38 7.50
N THR A 162 3.62 18.00 8.24
CA THR A 162 3.97 18.78 9.43
C THR A 162 4.60 17.90 10.51
N THR A 163 4.06 16.68 10.72
CA THR A 163 4.59 15.74 11.72
C THR A 163 5.98 15.22 11.30
N TRP A 164 6.11 14.74 10.07
CA TRP A 164 7.36 14.17 9.57
C TRP A 164 8.43 15.23 9.30
N GLY A 165 8.03 16.42 8.81
CA GLY A 165 8.89 17.52 8.48
C GLY A 165 9.37 18.34 9.69
N ASN A 166 8.78 18.15 10.89
CA ASN A 166 9.16 18.92 12.06
C ASN A 166 10.67 18.90 12.33
N GLY A 167 11.33 20.07 12.25
CA GLY A 167 12.78 20.21 12.44
C GLY A 167 13.63 19.83 11.22
N LEU A 168 13.03 19.60 10.05
CA LEU A 168 13.70 19.47 8.77
C LEU A 168 13.55 20.77 7.94
N ALA A 169 14.53 21.06 7.12
CA ALA A 169 14.42 22.12 6.13
C ALA A 169 13.40 21.71 5.04
N PRO A 170 12.63 22.66 4.46
CA PRO A 170 11.58 22.35 3.47
C PRO A 170 12.09 21.56 2.26
N GLU A 171 13.30 21.81 1.81
CA GLU A 171 13.98 21.11 0.70
C GLU A 171 14.24 19.61 0.99
N HIS A 172 14.15 19.18 2.22
CA HIS A 172 14.24 17.76 2.61
C HIS A 172 12.87 17.06 2.65
N ILE A 173 11.83 17.77 2.24
CA ILE A 173 10.46 17.22 2.21
C ILE A 173 9.98 17.22 0.76
N HIS A 174 9.76 16.04 0.22
CA HIS A 174 9.38 15.83 -1.18
C HIS A 174 7.95 15.28 -1.28
N VAL A 175 7.13 15.94 -2.07
CA VAL A 175 5.78 15.51 -2.37
C VAL A 175 5.69 15.04 -3.81
N VAL A 176 5.44 13.76 -4.02
CA VAL A 176 5.24 13.17 -5.34
C VAL A 176 3.75 13.11 -5.63
N THR A 177 3.25 13.89 -6.58
CA THR A 177 1.85 13.79 -7.01
C THR A 177 1.65 12.58 -7.91
N VAL A 178 0.54 11.86 -7.73
CA VAL A 178 0.19 10.69 -8.55
C VAL A 178 -0.50 11.16 -9.82
N PRO A 179 0.07 10.89 -11.00
CA PRO A 179 -0.50 11.35 -12.26
C PRO A 179 -1.95 10.94 -12.46
N GLN A 180 -2.69 11.69 -13.26
CA GLN A 180 -4.00 11.29 -13.74
C GLN A 180 -3.87 10.09 -14.70
N PRO A 181 -4.90 9.23 -14.83
CA PRO A 181 -4.81 8.02 -15.63
C PRO A 181 -4.39 8.26 -17.08
N GLU A 182 -4.83 9.35 -17.68
CA GLU A 182 -4.53 9.74 -19.06
C GLU A 182 -3.02 10.01 -19.26
N ALA A 183 -2.40 10.66 -18.28
CA ALA A 183 -0.96 10.92 -18.30
C ALA A 183 -0.15 9.61 -18.20
N LEU A 184 -0.62 8.63 -17.41
CA LEU A 184 0.02 7.31 -17.32
C LEU A 184 -0.18 6.45 -18.59
N VAL A 185 -1.24 6.69 -19.37
CA VAL A 185 -1.39 6.06 -20.69
C VAL A 185 -0.38 6.64 -21.68
N ALA A 186 -0.14 7.95 -21.61
CA ALA A 186 0.83 8.62 -22.48
C ALA A 186 2.28 8.32 -22.08
N GLU A 187 2.57 8.26 -20.79
CA GLU A 187 3.89 7.98 -20.23
C GLU A 187 3.76 6.97 -19.06
N PRO A 188 3.84 5.66 -19.34
CA PRO A 188 3.65 4.63 -18.32
C PRO A 188 4.61 4.72 -17.12
N ASP A 189 5.84 5.16 -17.34
CA ASP A 189 6.87 5.30 -16.31
C ASP A 189 6.87 6.66 -15.58
N LEU A 190 5.92 7.56 -15.88
CA LEU A 190 5.88 8.91 -15.30
C LEU A 190 5.94 8.91 -13.77
N LEU A 191 5.17 8.03 -13.13
CA LEU A 191 5.19 7.92 -11.66
C LEU A 191 6.55 7.42 -11.15
N TRP A 192 7.17 6.48 -11.84
CA TRP A 192 8.52 6.00 -11.49
C TRP A 192 9.56 7.10 -11.62
N HIS A 193 9.55 7.85 -12.72
CA HIS A 193 10.46 8.98 -12.92
C HIS A 193 10.32 10.04 -11.82
N ARG A 194 9.10 10.32 -11.36
CA ARG A 194 8.86 11.21 -10.21
C ARG A 194 9.46 10.66 -8.92
N PHE A 195 9.30 9.37 -8.63
CA PHE A 195 9.94 8.75 -7.48
C PHE A 195 11.47 8.77 -7.58
N CYS A 196 12.02 8.49 -8.75
CA CYS A 196 13.47 8.57 -8.97
C CYS A 196 14.00 9.98 -8.65
N ARG A 197 13.30 11.01 -9.12
CA ARG A 197 13.65 12.40 -8.78
C ARG A 197 13.58 12.65 -7.26
N ALA A 198 12.54 12.18 -6.58
CA ALA A 198 12.38 12.33 -5.13
C ALA A 198 13.47 11.61 -4.32
N PHE A 199 14.01 10.52 -4.84
CA PHE A 199 15.09 9.75 -4.19
C PHE A 199 16.48 10.14 -4.66
N GLY A 200 16.60 11.02 -5.64
CA GLY A 200 17.90 11.39 -6.23
C GLY A 200 18.57 10.23 -6.96
N ILE A 201 17.80 9.34 -7.60
CA ILE A 201 18.31 8.18 -8.34
C ILE A 201 18.06 8.31 -9.83
N ASP A 202 18.99 7.80 -10.64
CA ASP A 202 18.78 7.69 -12.07
C ASP A 202 17.83 6.51 -12.35
N PRO A 203 16.75 6.68 -13.14
CA PRO A 203 15.87 5.58 -13.54
C PRO A 203 16.60 4.39 -14.15
N ALA A 204 17.71 4.62 -14.85
CA ALA A 204 18.53 3.57 -15.45
C ALA A 204 19.21 2.63 -14.44
N TRP A 205 19.33 3.05 -13.17
CA TRP A 205 19.87 2.20 -12.11
C TRP A 205 18.88 1.13 -11.64
N ALA A 206 17.61 1.23 -12.04
CA ALA A 206 16.57 0.26 -11.72
C ALA A 206 15.83 -0.21 -12.99
N PRO A 207 16.50 -0.98 -13.86
CA PRO A 207 15.96 -1.39 -15.17
C PRO A 207 14.83 -2.42 -15.08
N GLU A 208 14.78 -3.22 -14.00
CA GLU A 208 13.73 -4.22 -13.82
C GLU A 208 12.43 -3.57 -13.36
N ASP A 209 11.36 -3.69 -14.18
CA ASP A 209 10.06 -3.13 -13.82
C ASP A 209 9.30 -4.01 -12.81
N SER A 210 8.28 -3.44 -12.19
CA SER A 210 7.39 -4.16 -11.29
C SER A 210 6.56 -5.20 -12.06
N GLU A 211 6.49 -6.42 -11.53
CA GLU A 211 5.55 -7.44 -12.02
C GLU A 211 4.19 -7.36 -11.34
N ARG A 212 4.07 -6.51 -10.30
CA ARG A 212 2.81 -6.39 -9.59
C ARG A 212 1.83 -5.51 -10.35
N THR A 213 0.85 -6.14 -10.95
CA THR A 213 -0.32 -5.45 -11.48
C THR A 213 -1.17 -4.94 -10.31
N ASN A 214 -1.28 -3.62 -10.16
CA ASN A 214 -2.18 -3.01 -9.17
C ASN A 214 -3.65 -3.14 -9.59
N ALA A 215 -4.10 -4.38 -9.83
CA ALA A 215 -5.47 -4.65 -10.21
C ALA A 215 -6.41 -4.31 -9.05
N SER A 216 -7.25 -3.29 -9.24
CA SER A 216 -8.27 -2.93 -8.26
C SER A 216 -9.42 -3.93 -8.31
N LEU A 217 -9.95 -4.30 -7.16
CA LEU A 217 -11.22 -5.03 -7.07
C LEU A 217 -12.34 -4.16 -7.65
N GLY A 218 -13.27 -4.76 -8.35
CA GLY A 218 -14.49 -4.08 -8.72
C GLY A 218 -15.53 -4.07 -7.58
N SER A 219 -16.71 -3.55 -7.90
CA SER A 219 -17.79 -3.44 -6.92
C SER A 219 -18.37 -4.80 -6.50
N ALA A 220 -18.40 -5.80 -7.40
CA ALA A 220 -18.93 -7.13 -7.09
C ALA A 220 -18.02 -7.89 -6.13
N GLU A 221 -16.73 -7.94 -6.42
CA GLU A 221 -15.69 -8.60 -5.64
C GLU A 221 -15.60 -7.97 -4.24
N THR A 222 -15.60 -6.63 -4.17
CA THR A 222 -15.59 -5.92 -2.89
C THR A 222 -16.80 -6.25 -2.03
N GLN A 223 -18.00 -6.40 -2.63
CA GLN A 223 -19.20 -6.81 -1.89
C GLN A 223 -19.13 -8.27 -1.44
N VAL A 224 -18.58 -9.18 -2.25
CA VAL A 224 -18.37 -10.58 -1.86
C VAL A 224 -17.43 -10.66 -0.67
N LEU A 225 -16.28 -9.99 -0.71
CA LEU A 225 -15.34 -9.95 0.42
C LEU A 225 -15.97 -9.32 1.67
N ARG A 226 -16.74 -8.25 1.52
CA ARG A 226 -17.44 -7.61 2.64
C ARG A 226 -18.47 -8.56 3.27
N ALA A 227 -19.24 -9.29 2.45
CA ALA A 227 -20.20 -10.28 2.91
C ALA A 227 -19.50 -11.49 3.58
N LEU A 228 -18.33 -11.89 3.08
CA LEU A 228 -17.48 -12.90 3.71
C LEU A 228 -17.03 -12.43 5.09
N ASN A 229 -16.54 -11.18 5.20
CA ASN A 229 -16.13 -10.58 6.47
C ASN A 229 -17.26 -10.51 7.51
N GLU A 230 -18.53 -10.40 7.07
CA GLU A 230 -19.69 -10.43 7.97
C GLU A 230 -19.94 -11.83 8.53
N ARG A 231 -19.59 -12.89 7.80
CA ARG A 231 -19.77 -14.31 8.18
C ARG A 231 -18.63 -14.87 9.02
N ILE A 232 -17.40 -14.36 8.79
CA ILE A 232 -16.20 -14.83 9.47
C ILE A 232 -16.05 -14.14 10.83
N GLY A 233 -15.72 -14.89 11.87
CA GLY A 233 -15.47 -14.40 13.22
C GLY A 233 -14.25 -13.46 13.28
N ARG A 234 -14.19 -12.60 14.32
CA ARG A 234 -13.09 -11.64 14.50
C ARG A 234 -11.73 -12.33 14.67
N SER A 235 -11.70 -13.47 15.38
CA SER A 235 -10.46 -14.24 15.60
C SER A 235 -9.84 -14.70 14.28
N THR A 236 -10.66 -15.22 13.37
CA THR A 236 -10.20 -15.66 12.04
C THR A 236 -9.68 -14.46 11.22
N ARG A 237 -10.40 -13.33 11.24
CA ARG A 237 -10.00 -12.12 10.47
C ARG A 237 -8.75 -11.42 11.02
N ASN A 238 -8.38 -11.69 12.25
CA ASN A 238 -7.14 -11.20 12.86
C ASN A 238 -5.99 -12.23 12.78
N ASN A 239 -6.22 -13.36 12.11
CA ASN A 239 -5.20 -14.39 11.93
C ASN A 239 -4.32 -14.06 10.72
N PRO A 240 -3.00 -14.18 10.80
CA PRO A 240 -2.09 -13.96 9.67
C PRO A 240 -2.45 -14.77 8.41
N GLY A 241 -2.99 -15.98 8.58
CA GLY A 241 -3.48 -16.80 7.49
C GLY A 241 -4.65 -16.18 6.71
N TYR A 242 -5.46 -15.34 7.37
CA TYR A 242 -6.52 -14.59 6.69
C TYR A 242 -5.92 -13.53 5.74
N ASP A 243 -4.92 -12.78 6.19
CA ASP A 243 -4.27 -11.76 5.37
C ASP A 243 -3.59 -12.40 4.14
N SER A 244 -2.88 -13.51 4.32
CA SER A 244 -2.29 -14.27 3.21
C SER A 244 -3.33 -14.75 2.20
N LEU A 245 -4.45 -15.30 2.67
CA LEU A 245 -5.54 -15.81 1.82
C LEU A 245 -6.29 -14.68 1.10
N ILE A 246 -6.65 -13.61 1.83
CA ILE A 246 -7.52 -12.57 1.30
C ILE A 246 -6.75 -11.51 0.53
N LEU A 247 -5.61 -11.04 1.06
CA LEU A 247 -4.81 -10.00 0.40
C LEU A 247 -4.00 -10.58 -0.75
N GLY A 248 -3.27 -11.66 -0.52
CA GLY A 248 -2.43 -12.29 -1.54
C GLY A 248 -3.28 -12.98 -2.60
N MET A 249 -3.82 -14.15 -2.28
CA MET A 249 -4.45 -15.02 -3.26
C MET A 249 -5.76 -14.47 -3.83
N LEU A 250 -6.75 -14.09 -2.98
CA LEU A 250 -8.05 -13.71 -3.52
C LEU A 250 -8.06 -12.31 -4.14
N ALA A 251 -7.46 -11.32 -3.47
CA ALA A 251 -7.61 -9.94 -3.93
C ALA A 251 -6.61 -9.55 -5.03
N ASP A 252 -5.37 -10.03 -4.94
CA ASP A 252 -4.33 -9.65 -5.89
C ASP A 252 -4.23 -10.62 -7.07
N GLU A 253 -4.32 -11.94 -6.83
CA GLU A 253 -4.09 -12.93 -7.89
C GLU A 253 -5.38 -13.37 -8.59
N SER A 254 -6.51 -13.49 -7.87
CA SER A 254 -7.71 -14.13 -8.43
C SER A 254 -8.83 -13.16 -8.79
N LEU A 255 -9.18 -12.24 -7.93
CA LEU A 255 -10.30 -11.29 -8.12
C LEU A 255 -9.85 -9.93 -8.67
N GLY A 256 -8.55 -9.64 -8.63
CA GLY A 256 -8.00 -8.44 -9.23
C GLY A 256 -8.17 -8.45 -10.75
N GLY A 257 -8.67 -7.34 -11.32
CA GLY A 257 -8.83 -7.24 -12.77
C GLY A 257 -10.01 -8.00 -13.37
N SER A 258 -10.93 -8.54 -12.56
CA SER A 258 -12.12 -9.32 -13.01
C SER A 258 -13.08 -8.55 -13.94
N GLY A 259 -12.81 -7.28 -14.23
CA GLY A 259 -13.64 -6.44 -15.12
C GLY A 259 -14.94 -5.97 -14.51
N SER A 260 -15.21 -6.23 -13.22
CA SER A 260 -16.38 -5.66 -12.59
C SER A 260 -16.22 -4.14 -12.40
N ARG A 261 -17.35 -3.47 -12.22
CA ARG A 261 -17.42 -2.02 -12.26
C ARG A 261 -16.53 -1.34 -11.23
N PRO A 262 -15.75 -0.32 -11.62
CA PRO A 262 -14.93 0.45 -10.70
C PRO A 262 -15.77 1.16 -9.64
N ILE A 263 -15.16 1.40 -8.49
CA ILE A 263 -15.78 2.12 -7.37
C ILE A 263 -15.34 3.57 -7.45
N LEU A 264 -16.32 4.45 -7.64
CA LEU A 264 -16.10 5.89 -7.77
C LEU A 264 -16.58 6.63 -6.52
N LEU A 265 -16.03 7.82 -6.27
CA LEU A 265 -16.53 8.72 -5.24
C LEU A 265 -17.92 9.25 -5.64
N PRO A 266 -18.95 9.18 -4.78
CA PRO A 266 -20.29 9.67 -5.13
C PRO A 266 -20.30 11.18 -5.39
N PRO A 267 -21.15 11.70 -6.30
CA PRO A 267 -21.25 13.13 -6.61
C PRO A 267 -21.39 14.02 -5.36
N LYS A 268 -22.17 13.58 -4.37
CA LYS A 268 -22.35 14.32 -3.11
C LYS A 268 -21.10 14.49 -2.25
N PHE A 269 -20.02 13.78 -2.54
CA PHE A 269 -18.72 13.91 -1.87
C PHE A 269 -17.68 14.62 -2.72
N GLN A 270 -18.00 14.95 -3.98
CA GLN A 270 -17.05 15.64 -4.89
C GLN A 270 -16.67 17.03 -4.35
N GLY A 271 -17.64 17.80 -3.85
CA GLY A 271 -17.36 19.11 -3.23
C GLY A 271 -16.40 19.00 -2.05
N TRP A 272 -16.60 18.01 -1.17
CA TRP A 272 -15.68 17.75 -0.05
C TRP A 272 -14.26 17.35 -0.54
N ALA A 273 -14.16 16.52 -1.56
CA ALA A 273 -12.86 16.11 -2.09
C ALA A 273 -12.12 17.28 -2.73
N ARG A 274 -12.84 18.14 -3.44
CA ARG A 274 -12.30 19.37 -4.06
C ARG A 274 -11.83 20.35 -2.98
N GLU A 275 -12.66 20.69 -2.02
CA GLU A 275 -12.32 21.58 -0.90
C GLU A 275 -11.05 21.13 -0.17
N ARG A 276 -10.90 19.82 0.05
CA ARG A 276 -9.70 19.26 0.67
C ARG A 276 -8.48 19.34 -0.25
N GLY A 277 -8.65 19.07 -1.54
CA GLY A 277 -7.58 19.21 -2.54
C GLY A 277 -7.08 20.65 -2.63
N GLU A 278 -7.99 21.62 -2.70
CA GLU A 278 -7.68 23.05 -2.71
C GLU A 278 -6.90 23.47 -1.45
N ALA A 279 -7.34 23.01 -0.28
CA ALA A 279 -6.60 23.28 0.96
C ALA A 279 -5.20 22.63 1.00
N TRP A 280 -5.02 21.47 0.36
CA TRP A 280 -3.70 20.86 0.23
C TRP A 280 -2.80 21.61 -0.73
N VAL A 281 -3.33 22.09 -1.85
CA VAL A 281 -2.60 22.93 -2.81
C VAL A 281 -2.13 24.21 -2.14
N GLU A 282 -3.03 24.92 -1.46
CA GLU A 282 -2.70 26.14 -0.71
C GLU A 282 -1.60 25.90 0.34
N TRP A 283 -1.70 24.79 1.09
CA TRP A 283 -0.68 24.42 2.08
C TRP A 283 0.68 24.15 1.43
N LEU A 284 0.71 23.44 0.29
CA LEU A 284 1.94 23.15 -0.45
C LEU A 284 2.60 24.41 -0.95
N GLU A 285 1.83 25.35 -1.53
CA GLU A 285 2.35 26.63 -2.01
C GLU A 285 2.97 27.47 -0.90
N GLN A 286 2.45 27.38 0.32
CA GLN A 286 2.93 28.13 1.49
C GLN A 286 4.07 27.42 2.24
N SER A 287 4.20 26.12 2.10
CA SER A 287 5.13 25.32 2.91
C SER A 287 6.59 25.35 2.44
N GLY A 288 6.83 25.68 1.19
CA GLY A 288 8.17 25.67 0.57
C GLY A 288 8.75 24.27 0.34
N VAL A 289 7.98 23.19 0.51
CA VAL A 289 8.41 21.81 0.24
C VAL A 289 8.62 21.56 -1.25
N ASP A 290 9.49 20.61 -1.61
CA ASP A 290 9.73 20.24 -3.00
C ASP A 290 8.56 19.40 -3.55
N VAL A 291 7.82 19.96 -4.52
CA VAL A 291 6.73 19.26 -5.19
C VAL A 291 7.21 18.70 -6.53
N ILE A 292 7.07 17.39 -6.68
CA ILE A 292 7.46 16.64 -7.87
C ILE A 292 6.20 16.16 -8.60
N GLY A 293 5.85 16.86 -9.66
CA GLY A 293 4.62 16.70 -10.44
C GLY A 293 3.82 17.99 -10.50
N ASP A 294 2.51 17.89 -10.66
CA ASP A 294 1.60 19.02 -10.75
C ASP A 294 0.62 19.02 -9.56
N VAL A 295 0.54 20.10 -8.81
CA VAL A 295 -0.41 20.24 -7.70
C VAL A 295 -1.86 20.14 -8.16
N ALA A 296 -2.18 20.46 -9.41
CA ALA A 296 -3.51 20.30 -9.99
C ALA A 296 -3.98 18.83 -10.00
N GLU A 297 -3.05 17.86 -9.98
CA GLU A 297 -3.37 16.42 -9.88
C GLU A 297 -3.96 16.03 -8.51
N LEU A 298 -3.89 16.91 -7.51
CA LEU A 298 -4.53 16.74 -6.21
C LEU A 298 -5.99 17.16 -6.19
N LEU A 299 -6.44 17.84 -7.24
CA LEU A 299 -7.84 18.21 -7.41
C LEU A 299 -8.60 17.07 -8.10
N PRO A 300 -9.79 16.75 -7.62
CA PRO A 300 -10.61 15.74 -8.28
C PRO A 300 -11.08 16.23 -9.66
N GLU A 301 -11.03 15.34 -10.63
CA GLU A 301 -11.66 15.55 -11.94
C GLU A 301 -13.16 15.87 -11.76
N PRO A 302 -13.72 16.75 -12.59
CA PRO A 302 -15.14 17.01 -12.60
C PRO A 302 -15.92 15.71 -12.84
N TRP A 303 -17.06 15.57 -12.15
CA TRP A 303 -17.94 14.44 -12.45
C TRP A 303 -18.46 14.56 -13.88
N PRO A 304 -18.32 13.51 -14.72
CA PRO A 304 -18.72 13.59 -16.12
C PRO A 304 -20.22 13.85 -16.28
N ASP A 305 -20.58 14.79 -17.17
CA ASP A 305 -21.96 15.12 -17.44
C ASP A 305 -22.76 13.89 -17.89
N GLY A 306 -23.98 13.77 -17.37
CA GLY A 306 -24.88 12.66 -17.70
C GLY A 306 -24.49 11.30 -17.11
N GLN A 307 -23.33 11.16 -16.47
CA GLN A 307 -22.92 9.90 -15.84
C GLN A 307 -23.74 9.61 -14.59
N LYS A 308 -24.45 8.48 -14.59
CA LYS A 308 -25.21 8.02 -13.42
C LYS A 308 -24.28 7.32 -12.42
N PHE A 309 -24.28 7.80 -11.18
CA PHE A 309 -23.57 7.12 -10.09
C PHE A 309 -24.23 5.77 -9.77
N LYS A 310 -23.45 4.73 -9.79
CA LYS A 310 -23.89 3.38 -9.42
C LYS A 310 -23.26 3.01 -8.07
N HIS A 311 -24.10 2.93 -7.04
CA HIS A 311 -23.66 2.70 -5.67
C HIS A 311 -23.05 1.30 -5.51
N PRO A 312 -21.80 1.17 -5.00
CA PRO A 312 -21.13 -0.13 -4.89
C PRO A 312 -21.80 -1.08 -3.88
N ASP A 313 -22.60 -0.58 -2.94
CA ASP A 313 -23.41 -1.45 -2.05
C ASP A 313 -24.69 -1.99 -2.73
N ARG A 314 -24.95 -1.61 -4.01
CA ARG A 314 -26.12 -2.03 -4.78
C ARG A 314 -25.69 -2.80 -6.03
N VAL A 315 -24.95 -3.88 -5.81
CA VAL A 315 -24.55 -4.82 -6.88
C VAL A 315 -25.63 -5.89 -7.02
N SER A 316 -25.93 -6.30 -8.27
CA SER A 316 -26.91 -7.37 -8.53
C SER A 316 -26.45 -8.68 -7.91
N HIS A 317 -27.41 -9.50 -7.46
CA HIS A 317 -27.11 -10.83 -6.90
C HIS A 317 -26.40 -11.71 -7.93
N LYS A 318 -26.73 -11.58 -9.22
CA LYS A 318 -26.05 -12.31 -10.31
C LYS A 318 -24.55 -11.99 -10.35
N ALA A 319 -24.18 -10.70 -10.28
CA ALA A 319 -22.78 -10.30 -10.29
C ALA A 319 -22.05 -10.73 -9.02
N GLN A 320 -22.72 -10.63 -7.85
CA GLN A 320 -22.14 -11.13 -6.60
C GLN A 320 -21.94 -12.65 -6.62
N LEU A 321 -22.90 -13.41 -7.19
CA LEU A 321 -22.77 -14.85 -7.31
C LEU A 321 -21.60 -15.23 -8.23
N ALA A 322 -21.45 -14.56 -9.39
CA ALA A 322 -20.33 -14.81 -10.27
C ALA A 322 -19.00 -14.61 -9.55
N ALA A 323 -18.78 -13.44 -8.94
CA ALA A 323 -17.56 -13.15 -8.17
C ALA A 323 -17.34 -14.11 -6.99
N ALA A 324 -18.43 -14.61 -6.36
CA ALA A 324 -18.33 -15.60 -5.29
C ALA A 324 -17.90 -16.98 -5.82
N LEU A 325 -18.34 -17.37 -7.00
CA LEU A 325 -17.93 -18.62 -7.65
C LEU A 325 -16.45 -18.54 -8.10
N ASP A 326 -16.01 -17.41 -8.63
CA ASP A 326 -14.61 -17.19 -8.99
C ASP A 326 -13.71 -17.28 -7.74
N ALA A 327 -14.12 -16.65 -6.63
CA ALA A 327 -13.43 -16.75 -5.35
C ALA A 327 -13.38 -18.18 -4.82
N LEU A 328 -14.50 -18.93 -4.92
CA LEU A 328 -14.58 -20.33 -4.48
C LEU A 328 -13.71 -21.25 -5.34
N ALA A 329 -13.68 -21.02 -6.65
CA ALA A 329 -12.80 -21.76 -7.57
C ALA A 329 -11.33 -21.57 -7.18
N ALA A 330 -10.87 -20.34 -7.03
CA ALA A 330 -9.51 -20.03 -6.62
C ALA A 330 -9.16 -20.65 -5.25
N MET A 331 -10.07 -20.56 -4.28
CA MET A 331 -9.85 -21.19 -2.96
C MET A 331 -9.79 -22.72 -3.05
N THR A 332 -10.54 -23.32 -3.97
CA THR A 332 -10.54 -24.77 -4.19
C THR A 332 -9.24 -25.22 -4.81
N GLU A 333 -8.74 -24.48 -5.82
CA GLU A 333 -7.45 -24.71 -6.47
C GLU A 333 -6.30 -24.61 -5.47
N GLU A 334 -6.29 -23.56 -4.67
CA GLU A 334 -5.30 -23.38 -3.60
C GLU A 334 -5.36 -24.53 -2.56
N ALA A 335 -6.55 -24.91 -2.13
CA ALA A 335 -6.71 -26.03 -1.19
C ALA A 335 -6.25 -27.35 -1.78
N ALA A 336 -6.53 -27.59 -3.07
CA ALA A 336 -6.09 -28.79 -3.78
C ALA A 336 -4.57 -28.85 -4.02
N SER A 337 -3.92 -27.70 -4.11
CA SER A 337 -2.45 -27.60 -4.29
C SER A 337 -1.68 -27.91 -3.00
N ARG A 338 -2.34 -27.87 -1.85
CA ARG A 338 -1.70 -28.11 -0.55
C ARG A 338 -1.30 -29.57 -0.40
N PRO A 339 -0.14 -29.85 0.23
CA PRO A 339 0.25 -31.21 0.54
C PRO A 339 -0.84 -31.89 1.39
N ASP A 340 -1.15 -33.16 1.06
CA ASP A 340 -2.05 -33.99 1.84
C ASP A 340 -1.72 -33.92 3.34
N PRO A 341 -2.63 -33.41 4.20
CA PRO A 341 -2.38 -33.28 5.63
C PRO A 341 -2.15 -34.63 6.31
N ASP A 342 -2.72 -35.73 5.75
CA ASP A 342 -2.56 -37.06 6.28
C ASP A 342 -1.30 -37.78 5.79
N ALA A 343 -0.54 -37.16 4.87
CA ALA A 343 0.76 -37.67 4.46
C ALA A 343 1.77 -37.48 5.59
N SER A 344 1.89 -38.48 6.44
CA SER A 344 2.92 -38.50 7.50
C SER A 344 4.31 -38.26 6.89
N MET A 345 5.21 -37.65 7.66
CA MET A 345 6.62 -37.44 7.23
C MET A 345 7.28 -38.74 6.74
N LEU A 346 6.91 -39.89 7.34
CA LEU A 346 7.35 -41.22 6.92
C LEU A 346 6.78 -41.63 5.56
N ALA A 347 5.53 -41.31 5.25
CA ALA A 347 4.93 -41.56 3.94
C ALA A 347 5.57 -40.68 2.84
N ARG A 348 5.91 -39.44 3.15
CA ARG A 348 6.66 -38.55 2.25
C ARG A 348 8.07 -39.07 1.98
N LEU A 349 8.79 -39.55 3.00
CA LEU A 349 10.10 -40.13 2.86
C LEU A 349 10.06 -41.46 2.06
N ARG A 350 9.04 -42.30 2.22
CA ARG A 350 8.85 -43.51 1.41
C ARG A 350 8.64 -43.17 -0.06
N ARG A 351 7.74 -42.24 -0.41
CA ARG A 351 7.49 -41.80 -1.78
C ARG A 351 8.74 -41.19 -2.42
N ALA A 352 9.46 -40.34 -1.71
CA ALA A 352 10.73 -39.77 -2.18
C ALA A 352 11.77 -40.85 -2.45
N ARG A 353 11.86 -41.88 -1.59
CA ARG A 353 12.77 -43.02 -1.76
C ARG A 353 12.40 -43.93 -2.93
N GLU A 354 11.13 -44.10 -3.20
CA GLU A 354 10.61 -44.87 -4.37
C GLU A 354 10.87 -44.11 -5.68
N ALA A 355 10.67 -42.77 -5.70
CA ALA A 355 10.97 -41.93 -6.86
C ALA A 355 12.47 -41.88 -7.20
N TYR A 356 13.36 -42.00 -6.21
CA TYR A 356 14.81 -42.06 -6.39
C TYR A 356 15.32 -43.45 -6.88
N ARG A 357 14.48 -44.47 -6.76
CA ARG A 357 14.81 -45.86 -7.20
C ARG A 357 14.30 -46.21 -8.60
N ARG A 358 13.58 -45.31 -9.24
CA ARG A 358 13.18 -45.39 -10.66
C ARG A 358 14.05 -44.47 -11.50
#